data_94832bb7ac6bec294da1dbdd879431da
#
_entry.id   94832bb7ac6bec294da1dbdd879431da
#
_cell.length_a   1.000
_cell.length_b   1.000
_cell.length_c   1.000
_cell.angle_alpha   90.00
_cell.angle_beta   90.00
_cell.angle_gamma   90.00
#
_symmetry.space_group_name_H-M   'P 1'
#
loop_
_entity.id
_entity.type
_entity.pdbx_description
1 polymer ?
#
loop_
_entity_poly.entity_id
_entity_poly.type
_entity_poly.pdbx_seq_one_letter_code
_entity_poly.pdbx_strand_id
1 'polypeptide(L)'
;AGIYGPGRGPFAKVRKGTARRIIKQGQVFSRIHVEDIAQALELSLAKPQPGAIYNLCDDDPAPPQDVIGHAAALLGLPLPPAVNFDEAEMTPMARSFYAESKKVRNDRIKQALGWAPQFPTYRAGLAALLAQDS
;
A
#
# COMPACT_ATOMS: atom_id res chain seq x y z
N ALA A 1 1.96 -8.14 0.41
CA ALA A 1 1.44 -6.77 0.47
C ALA A 1 2.51 -5.77 0.03
N GLY A 2 2.08 -4.71 -0.61
CA GLY A 2 2.97 -3.60 -0.97
C GLY A 2 3.33 -2.79 0.27
N ILE A 3 4.62 -2.56 0.49
CA ILE A 3 5.11 -1.80 1.65
C ILE A 3 5.30 -0.34 1.27
N TYR A 4 4.79 0.58 2.08
CA TYR A 4 5.04 2.00 1.90
C TYR A 4 5.44 2.65 3.23
N GLY A 5 6.06 3.81 3.16
CA GLY A 5 6.55 4.55 4.31
C GLY A 5 7.41 5.73 3.86
N PRO A 6 8.13 6.38 4.79
CA PRO A 6 9.00 7.49 4.43
C PRO A 6 10.00 7.08 3.32
N GLY A 7 10.06 7.89 2.26
CA GLY A 7 10.91 7.63 1.10
C GLY A 7 10.41 6.54 0.16
N ARG A 8 9.27 5.93 0.44
CA ARG A 8 8.73 4.84 -0.39
C ARG A 8 7.21 4.96 -0.47
N GLY A 9 6.72 5.49 -1.57
CA GLY A 9 5.30 5.68 -1.78
C GLY A 9 5.04 6.46 -3.07
N PRO A 10 3.78 6.87 -3.31
CA PRO A 10 3.40 7.47 -4.59
C PRO A 10 3.81 8.94 -4.75
N PHE A 11 4.14 9.65 -3.68
CA PHE A 11 4.34 11.09 -3.73
C PHE A 11 5.47 11.53 -4.66
N ALA A 12 6.59 10.83 -4.65
CA ALA A 12 7.75 11.20 -5.46
C ALA A 12 7.43 11.24 -6.95
N LYS A 13 6.73 10.23 -7.46
CA LYS A 13 6.35 10.17 -8.87
C LYS A 13 5.31 11.22 -9.22
N VAL A 14 4.36 11.47 -8.31
CA VAL A 14 3.35 12.51 -8.53
C VAL A 14 4.00 13.88 -8.61
N ARG A 15 4.94 14.19 -7.70
CA ARG A 15 5.67 15.46 -7.71
C ARG A 15 6.51 15.64 -8.96
N LYS A 16 7.11 14.57 -9.46
CA LYS A 16 7.92 14.61 -10.69
C LYS A 16 7.09 14.65 -11.97
N GLY A 17 5.79 14.45 -11.89
CA GLY A 17 4.92 14.40 -13.06
C GLY A 17 5.04 13.11 -13.86
N THR A 18 5.62 12.05 -13.29
CA THR A 18 5.81 10.76 -13.96
C THR A 18 4.79 9.71 -13.55
N ALA A 19 3.94 10.02 -12.56
CA ALA A 19 2.92 9.09 -12.11
C ALA A 19 1.84 8.85 -13.17
N ARG A 20 1.35 7.62 -13.25
CA ARG A 20 0.26 7.22 -14.13
C ARG A 20 -0.76 6.42 -13.32
N ARG A 21 -2.03 6.59 -13.63
CA ARG A 21 -3.08 5.76 -13.06
C ARG A 21 -3.31 4.57 -14.00
N ILE A 22 -2.69 3.45 -13.69
CA ILE A 22 -2.83 2.22 -14.48
C ILE A 22 -4.18 1.58 -14.12
N ILE A 23 -5.05 1.47 -15.09
CA ILE A 23 -6.41 0.99 -14.87
C ILE A 23 -6.57 -0.42 -15.43
N LYS A 24 -6.81 -1.37 -14.53
CA LYS A 24 -7.19 -2.74 -14.85
C LYS A 24 -8.42 -3.08 -14.03
N GLN A 25 -9.53 -3.37 -14.70
CA GLN A 25 -10.80 -3.64 -14.04
C GLN A 25 -10.68 -4.73 -12.99
N GLY A 26 -11.21 -4.49 -11.79
CA GLY A 26 -11.19 -5.46 -10.69
C GLY A 26 -9.86 -5.60 -9.97
N GLN A 27 -8.81 -4.86 -10.37
CA GLN A 27 -7.51 -4.96 -9.73
C GLN A 27 -7.48 -4.21 -8.42
N VAL A 28 -7.10 -4.92 -7.33
CA VAL A 28 -6.80 -4.31 -6.03
C VAL A 28 -5.46 -4.84 -5.53
N PHE A 29 -4.78 -4.04 -4.72
CA PHE A 29 -3.57 -4.45 -4.02
C PHE A 29 -3.75 -4.23 -2.53
N SER A 30 -3.28 -5.19 -1.74
CA SER A 30 -3.12 -5.02 -0.30
C SER A 30 -1.82 -4.30 -0.01
N ARG A 31 -1.83 -3.42 1.00
CA ARG A 31 -0.68 -2.58 1.39
C ARG A 31 -0.47 -2.64 2.88
N ILE A 32 0.69 -2.14 3.32
CA ILE A 32 0.97 -1.96 4.74
C ILE A 32 1.99 -0.85 4.92
N HIS A 33 1.76 0.01 5.91
CA HIS A 33 2.74 1.01 6.32
C HIS A 33 3.90 0.33 7.06
N VAL A 34 5.12 0.79 6.82
CA VAL A 34 6.33 0.18 7.40
C VAL A 34 6.30 0.18 8.94
N GLU A 35 5.72 1.18 9.56
CA GLU A 35 5.60 1.24 11.02
C GLU A 35 4.69 0.15 11.57
N ASP A 36 3.66 -0.25 10.81
CA ASP A 36 2.79 -1.36 11.21
C ASP A 36 3.49 -2.70 11.12
N ILE A 37 4.47 -2.85 10.22
CA ILE A 37 5.34 -4.02 10.18
C ILE A 37 6.23 -4.05 11.42
N ALA A 38 6.83 -2.92 11.78
CA ALA A 38 7.70 -2.82 12.97
C ALA A 38 6.93 -3.21 14.24
N GLN A 39 5.70 -2.74 14.39
CA GLN A 39 4.84 -3.11 15.52
C GLN A 39 4.55 -4.61 15.54
N ALA A 40 4.29 -5.21 14.37
CA ALA A 40 4.05 -6.65 14.27
C ALA A 40 5.28 -7.45 14.71
N LEU A 41 6.49 -7.01 14.34
CA LEU A 41 7.73 -7.65 14.77
C LEU A 41 7.89 -7.57 16.28
N GLU A 42 7.65 -6.40 16.89
CA GLU A 42 7.71 -6.26 18.36
C GLU A 42 6.75 -7.21 19.07
N LEU A 43 5.50 -7.29 18.59
CA LEU A 43 4.49 -8.16 19.17
C LEU A 43 4.86 -9.64 19.02
N SER A 44 5.46 -10.03 17.90
CA SER A 44 5.86 -11.40 17.67
C SER A 44 7.02 -11.82 18.58
N LEU A 45 7.91 -10.88 18.90
CA LEU A 45 9.00 -11.12 19.86
C LEU A 45 8.48 -11.21 21.30
N ALA A 46 7.46 -10.44 21.64
CA ALA A 46 6.84 -10.47 22.97
C ALA A 46 5.99 -11.73 23.19
N LYS A 47 5.40 -12.27 22.14
CA LYS A 47 4.54 -13.47 22.19
C LYS A 47 5.01 -14.49 21.15
N PRO A 48 6.19 -15.13 21.35
CA PRO A 48 6.71 -16.06 20.35
C PRO A 48 5.78 -17.26 20.13
N GLN A 49 5.52 -17.56 18.86
CA GLN A 49 4.77 -18.75 18.46
C GLN A 49 5.54 -19.42 17.32
N PRO A 50 6.54 -20.26 17.65
CA PRO A 50 7.38 -20.91 16.64
C PRO A 50 6.54 -21.66 15.60
N GLY A 51 6.84 -21.45 14.32
CA GLY A 51 6.13 -22.07 13.22
C GLY A 51 4.86 -21.33 12.77
N ALA A 52 4.43 -20.29 13.49
CA ALA A 52 3.26 -19.49 13.09
C ALA A 52 3.60 -18.60 11.90
N ILE A 53 2.67 -18.48 10.96
CA ILE A 53 2.78 -17.62 9.77
C ILE A 53 1.68 -16.58 9.84
N TYR A 54 2.05 -15.30 9.69
CA TYR A 54 1.11 -14.19 9.68
C TYR A 54 1.19 -13.43 8.39
N ASN A 55 0.03 -13.14 7.80
CA ASN A 55 -0.07 -12.21 6.68
C ASN A 55 -0.23 -10.79 7.22
N LEU A 56 0.62 -9.88 6.77
CA LEU A 56 0.60 -8.49 7.18
C LEU A 56 0.08 -7.60 6.05
N CYS A 57 -1.04 -6.95 6.30
CA CYS A 57 -1.60 -5.94 5.41
C CYS A 57 -2.49 -5.02 6.22
N ASP A 58 -2.79 -3.83 5.66
CA ASP A 58 -3.78 -2.96 6.26
C ASP A 58 -5.21 -3.46 5.98
N ASP A 59 -6.21 -2.69 6.42
CA ASP A 59 -7.61 -3.09 6.34
C ASP A 59 -8.30 -2.64 5.05
N ASP A 60 -7.57 -1.98 4.12
CA ASP A 60 -8.16 -1.35 2.95
C ASP A 60 -7.42 -1.70 1.66
N PRO A 61 -7.60 -2.93 1.14
CA PRO A 61 -7.12 -3.23 -0.21
C PRO A 61 -7.81 -2.31 -1.21
N ALA A 62 -7.05 -1.69 -2.09
CA ALA A 62 -7.56 -0.65 -2.99
C ALA A 62 -6.94 -0.75 -4.38
N PRO A 63 -7.68 -0.28 -5.43
CA PRO A 63 -7.11 -0.16 -6.76
C PRO A 63 -5.93 0.82 -6.78
N PRO A 64 -4.87 0.54 -7.56
CA PRO A 64 -3.69 1.41 -7.59
C PRO A 64 -4.00 2.82 -8.11
N GLN A 65 -4.96 2.97 -9.02
CA GLN A 65 -5.35 4.29 -9.54
C GLN A 65 -5.97 5.17 -8.45
N ASP A 66 -6.67 4.59 -7.48
CA ASP A 66 -7.28 5.34 -6.38
C ASP A 66 -6.20 5.91 -5.45
N VAL A 67 -5.16 5.11 -5.18
CA VAL A 67 -4.05 5.53 -4.32
C VAL A 67 -3.27 6.70 -4.95
N ILE A 68 -2.96 6.60 -6.24
CA ILE A 68 -2.27 7.65 -6.99
C ILE A 68 -3.13 8.91 -7.03
N GLY A 69 -4.43 8.78 -7.31
CA GLY A 69 -5.35 9.92 -7.33
C GLY A 69 -5.45 10.62 -5.99
N HIS A 70 -5.51 9.84 -4.91
CA HIS A 70 -5.55 10.40 -3.55
C HIS A 70 -4.25 11.13 -3.20
N ALA A 71 -3.09 10.58 -3.57
CA ALA A 71 -1.80 11.21 -3.36
C ALA A 71 -1.72 12.56 -4.08
N ALA A 72 -2.16 12.63 -5.33
CA ALA A 72 -2.21 13.88 -6.09
C ALA A 72 -3.12 14.91 -5.43
N ALA A 73 -4.28 14.50 -4.94
CA ALA A 73 -5.21 15.38 -4.23
C ALA A 73 -4.59 15.95 -2.95
N LEU A 74 -3.89 15.13 -2.18
CA LEU A 74 -3.21 15.58 -0.96
C LEU A 74 -2.11 16.61 -1.27
N LEU A 75 -1.41 16.45 -2.38
CA LEU A 75 -0.36 17.39 -2.80
C LEU A 75 -0.92 18.63 -3.49
N GLY A 76 -2.22 18.67 -3.81
CA GLY A 76 -2.81 19.77 -4.57
C GLY A 76 -2.34 19.81 -6.02
N LEU A 77 -1.92 18.69 -6.58
CA LEU A 77 -1.41 18.58 -7.94
C LEU A 77 -2.48 17.98 -8.88
N PRO A 78 -2.35 18.22 -10.20
CA PRO A 78 -3.30 17.66 -11.16
C PRO A 78 -3.37 16.14 -11.10
N LEU A 79 -4.54 15.59 -11.37
CA LEU A 79 -4.75 14.15 -11.41
C LEU A 79 -3.87 13.54 -12.51
N PRO A 80 -3.01 12.56 -12.19
CA PRO A 80 -2.19 11.91 -13.20
C PRO A 80 -3.01 11.22 -14.29
N PRO A 81 -2.48 11.08 -15.52
CA PRO A 81 -3.23 10.51 -16.62
C PRO A 81 -3.62 9.05 -16.34
N ALA A 82 -4.80 8.68 -16.78
CA ALA A 82 -5.26 7.31 -16.75
C ALA A 82 -4.74 6.56 -17.98
N VAL A 83 -4.17 5.39 -17.75
CA VAL A 83 -3.66 4.53 -18.82
C VAL A 83 -4.23 3.13 -18.62
N ASN A 84 -4.84 2.58 -19.68
CA ASN A 84 -5.32 1.22 -19.64
C ASN A 84 -4.13 0.26 -19.47
N PHE A 85 -4.27 -0.75 -18.61
CA PHE A 85 -3.23 -1.74 -18.36
C PHE A 85 -2.71 -2.39 -19.65
N ASP A 86 -3.60 -2.70 -20.58
CA ASP A 86 -3.23 -3.36 -21.83
C ASP A 86 -2.36 -2.48 -22.73
N GLU A 87 -2.43 -1.16 -22.57
CA GLU A 87 -1.69 -0.19 -23.38
C GLU A 87 -0.49 0.41 -22.64
N ALA A 88 -0.38 0.16 -21.33
CA ALA A 88 0.66 0.77 -20.52
C ALA A 88 2.03 0.15 -20.78
N GLU A 89 3.04 1.01 -20.95
CA GLU A 89 4.43 0.58 -20.97
C GLU A 89 4.91 0.31 -19.55
N MET A 90 5.23 -0.93 -19.28
CA MET A 90 5.70 -1.37 -17.97
C MET A 90 6.77 -2.44 -18.13
N THR A 91 7.67 -2.52 -17.15
CA THR A 91 8.64 -3.62 -17.09
C THR A 91 7.89 -4.95 -16.90
N PRO A 92 8.46 -6.09 -17.34
CA PRO A 92 7.85 -7.40 -17.09
C PRO A 92 7.58 -7.64 -15.60
N MET A 93 8.46 -7.19 -14.73
CA MET A 93 8.26 -7.32 -13.27
C MET A 93 7.05 -6.53 -12.79
N ALA A 94 6.94 -5.26 -13.19
CA ALA A 94 5.79 -4.42 -12.82
C ALA A 94 4.48 -5.03 -13.33
N ARG A 95 4.48 -5.50 -14.58
CA ARG A 95 3.31 -6.14 -15.19
C ARG A 95 2.91 -7.42 -14.47
N SER A 96 3.87 -8.17 -13.93
CA SER A 96 3.60 -9.42 -13.23
C SER A 96 2.79 -9.21 -11.94
N PHE A 97 2.93 -8.05 -11.28
CA PHE A 97 2.14 -7.74 -10.09
C PHE A 97 0.64 -7.62 -10.38
N TYR A 98 0.27 -7.35 -11.63
CA TYR A 98 -1.12 -7.25 -12.06
C TYR A 98 -1.70 -8.61 -12.48
N ALA A 99 -0.92 -9.68 -12.48
CA ALA A 99 -1.39 -11.01 -12.86
C ALA A 99 -2.43 -11.55 -11.88
N GLU A 100 -2.37 -11.13 -10.62
CA GLU A 100 -3.31 -11.53 -9.59
C GLU A 100 -3.88 -10.30 -8.88
N SER A 101 -5.17 -10.36 -8.57
CA SER A 101 -5.83 -9.37 -7.72
C SER A 101 -6.14 -10.04 -6.39
N LYS A 102 -5.39 -9.67 -5.34
CA LYS A 102 -5.52 -10.32 -4.04
C LYS A 102 -5.94 -9.33 -2.96
N LYS A 103 -6.96 -9.73 -2.21
CA LYS A 103 -7.30 -9.14 -0.92
C LYS A 103 -6.72 -10.05 0.16
N VAL A 104 -5.58 -9.65 0.72
CA VAL A 104 -4.92 -10.41 1.79
C VAL A 104 -5.68 -10.16 3.08
N ARG A 105 -5.88 -11.21 3.88
CA ARG A 105 -6.54 -11.11 5.19
C ARG A 105 -5.51 -11.03 6.31
N ASN A 106 -5.79 -10.17 7.29
CA ASN A 106 -4.91 -9.94 8.43
C ASN A 106 -5.53 -10.39 9.76
N ASP A 107 -6.60 -11.16 9.72
CA ASP A 107 -7.36 -11.57 10.91
C ASP A 107 -6.51 -12.36 11.90
N ARG A 108 -5.64 -13.23 11.40
CA ARG A 108 -4.87 -14.14 12.24
C ARG A 108 -3.92 -13.41 13.17
N ILE A 109 -3.17 -12.43 12.65
CA ILE A 109 -2.25 -11.66 13.47
C ILE A 109 -3.00 -10.80 14.48
N LYS A 110 -4.16 -10.27 14.11
CA LYS A 110 -5.01 -9.50 15.03
C LYS A 110 -5.45 -10.36 16.21
N GLN A 111 -5.90 -11.58 15.93
CA GLN A 111 -6.39 -12.49 16.97
C GLN A 111 -5.25 -13.05 17.82
N ALA A 112 -4.16 -13.45 17.18
CA ALA A 112 -3.06 -14.14 17.88
C ALA A 112 -2.20 -13.19 18.70
N LEU A 113 -1.91 -11.99 18.20
CA LEU A 113 -0.96 -11.06 18.82
C LEU A 113 -1.61 -9.77 19.32
N GLY A 114 -2.89 -9.57 19.08
CA GLY A 114 -3.55 -8.30 19.40
C GLY A 114 -3.05 -7.14 18.54
N TRP A 115 -2.48 -7.44 17.36
CA TRP A 115 -1.99 -6.44 16.44
C TRP A 115 -3.14 -5.64 15.85
N ALA A 116 -2.97 -4.33 15.79
CA ALA A 116 -3.90 -3.44 15.10
C ALA A 116 -3.08 -2.41 14.32
N PRO A 117 -3.35 -2.22 13.02
CA PRO A 117 -2.57 -1.26 12.25
C PRO A 117 -2.82 0.16 12.74
N GLN A 118 -1.74 0.92 12.92
CA GLN A 118 -1.81 2.34 13.21
C GLN A 118 -2.33 3.10 11.99
N PHE A 119 -2.03 2.61 10.78
CA PHE A 119 -2.51 3.17 9.53
C PHE A 119 -3.38 2.13 8.81
N PRO A 120 -4.66 1.99 9.22
CA PRO A 120 -5.52 0.93 8.69
C PRO A 120 -5.93 1.12 7.24
N THR A 121 -5.75 2.33 6.69
CA THR A 121 -6.06 2.64 5.30
C THR A 121 -4.90 3.40 4.66
N TYR A 122 -4.80 3.34 3.33
CA TYR A 122 -3.80 4.13 2.62
C TYR A 122 -4.04 5.63 2.81
N ARG A 123 -5.27 6.06 3.02
CA ARG A 123 -5.60 7.47 3.27
C ARG A 123 -4.95 7.97 4.55
N ALA A 124 -5.08 7.22 5.62
CA ALA A 124 -4.44 7.55 6.89
C ALA A 124 -2.90 7.52 6.77
N GLY A 125 -2.36 6.49 6.11
CA GLY A 125 -0.92 6.35 5.93
C GLY A 125 -0.31 7.44 5.07
N LEU A 126 -0.94 7.80 3.96
CA LEU A 126 -0.44 8.87 3.08
C LEU A 126 -0.52 10.24 3.75
N ALA A 127 -1.59 10.51 4.50
CA ALA A 127 -1.70 11.76 5.26
C ALA A 127 -0.56 11.91 6.27
N ALA A 128 -0.21 10.83 6.96
CA ALA A 128 0.90 10.83 7.91
C ALA A 128 2.26 11.06 7.21
N LEU A 129 2.48 10.44 6.06
CA LEU A 129 3.70 10.64 5.27
C LEU A 129 3.83 12.09 4.82
N LEU A 130 2.76 12.71 4.36
CA LEU A 130 2.79 14.10 3.92
C LEU A 130 3.10 15.03 5.08
N ALA A 131 2.57 14.77 6.28
CA ALA A 131 2.87 15.55 7.47
C ALA A 131 4.33 15.45 7.88
N GLN A 132 4.98 14.31 7.68
CA GLN A 132 6.41 14.14 7.95
C GLN A 132 7.30 14.85 6.93
N ASP A 133 6.84 14.97 5.69
CA ASP A 133 7.61 15.62 4.60
C ASP A 133 7.56 17.15 4.66
N SER A 134 6.68 17.71 5.46
CA SER A 134 6.48 19.17 5.54
C SER A 134 7.37 19.86 6.54
#